data_7fe6be06eaa8c8b6fdd05584bb21cfd2
#
_entry.id   7fe6be06eaa8c8b6fdd05584bb21cfd2
#
_cell.length_a   1.000
_cell.length_b   1.000
_cell.length_c   1.000
_cell.angle_alpha   90.00
_cell.angle_beta   90.00
_cell.angle_gamma   90.00
#
_symmetry.space_group_name_H-M   'P 1'
#
loop_
_entity.id
_entity.type
_entity.pdbx_description
1 polymer ?
#
loop_
_entity_poly.entity_id
_entity_poly.type
_entity_poly.pdbx_seq_one_letter_code
_entity_poly.pdbx_strand_id
1 'polypeptide(L)'
;MKKIFIVIVLLTVISNYSMATTEDNLHWFKDAKFGLFIHWGLYSQTAGEWKGHPTEGGEHFMLYERIPLKEYATIAKDFNPVKFDAKKWVRAAKHAGMKYLVYTTKHHDGFAMYNSACSDYNIVKCTPFAKDPLKELAEACKKEGIKLGLYYSSV
;
A
#
# COMPACT_ATOMS: atom_id res chain seq x y z
N MET A 1 -35.32 -16.57 40.13
CA MET A 1 -35.64 -15.34 39.39
C MET A 1 -34.41 -14.47 39.12
N LYS A 2 -33.46 -14.27 40.04
CA LYS A 2 -32.25 -13.42 39.83
C LYS A 2 -31.32 -13.88 38.70
N LYS A 3 -31.18 -15.19 38.46
CA LYS A 3 -30.27 -15.74 37.40
C LYS A 3 -30.78 -15.53 35.96
N ILE A 4 -32.10 -15.50 35.76
CA ILE A 4 -32.70 -15.28 34.44
C ILE A 4 -32.55 -13.80 34.01
N PHE A 5 -32.62 -12.89 34.98
CA PHE A 5 -32.43 -11.45 34.71
C PHE A 5 -31.01 -11.09 34.23
N ILE A 6 -29.99 -11.76 34.77
CA ILE A 6 -28.60 -11.56 34.39
C ILE A 6 -28.34 -12.06 32.95
N VAL A 7 -28.94 -13.17 32.55
CA VAL A 7 -28.81 -13.73 31.20
C VAL A 7 -29.49 -12.82 30.15
N ILE A 8 -30.64 -12.25 30.46
CA ILE A 8 -31.34 -11.34 29.55
C ILE A 8 -30.57 -10.01 29.40
N VAL A 9 -29.97 -9.49 30.47
CA VAL A 9 -29.13 -8.28 30.42
C VAL A 9 -27.85 -8.53 29.61
N LEU A 10 -27.22 -9.70 29.72
CA LEU A 10 -26.05 -10.07 28.93
C LEU A 10 -26.39 -10.21 27.43
N LEU A 11 -27.55 -10.79 27.09
CA LEU A 11 -28.01 -10.92 25.71
C LEU A 11 -28.35 -9.57 25.06
N THR A 12 -28.89 -8.61 25.82
CA THR A 12 -29.20 -7.28 25.31
C THR A 12 -27.94 -6.40 25.11
N VAL A 13 -26.88 -6.64 25.88
CA VAL A 13 -25.59 -5.95 25.68
C VAL A 13 -24.86 -6.46 24.43
N ILE A 14 -24.99 -7.75 24.11
CA ILE A 14 -24.36 -8.33 22.90
C ILE A 14 -25.07 -7.88 21.60
N SER A 15 -26.37 -7.61 21.64
CA SER A 15 -27.12 -7.16 20.45
C SER A 15 -26.91 -5.70 20.06
N ASN A 16 -26.15 -4.90 20.82
CA ASN A 16 -25.81 -3.52 20.48
C ASN A 16 -24.44 -3.34 19.82
N TYR A 17 -23.69 -4.41 19.55
CA TYR A 17 -22.61 -4.35 18.59
C TYR A 17 -23.21 -4.34 17.17
N SER A 18 -23.71 -3.18 16.76
CA SER A 18 -24.02 -2.90 15.38
C SER A 18 -22.70 -3.03 14.60
N MET A 19 -22.51 -4.16 13.93
CA MET A 19 -21.47 -4.26 12.91
C MET A 19 -21.83 -3.22 11.86
N ALA A 20 -21.03 -2.15 11.80
CA ALA A 20 -21.17 -1.16 10.73
C ALA A 20 -21.27 -1.92 9.41
N THR A 21 -22.31 -1.69 8.65
CA THR A 21 -22.50 -2.38 7.38
C THR A 21 -21.36 -2.01 6.44
N THR A 22 -21.04 -2.87 5.48
CA THR A 22 -19.99 -2.59 4.49
C THR A 22 -20.26 -1.26 3.77
N GLU A 23 -21.53 -0.89 3.60
CA GLU A 23 -21.94 0.39 3.02
C GLU A 23 -21.56 1.60 3.88
N ASP A 24 -21.79 1.54 5.19
CA ASP A 24 -21.39 2.63 6.11
C ASP A 24 -19.88 2.84 6.11
N ASN A 25 -19.11 1.75 6.02
CA ASN A 25 -17.66 1.81 5.96
C ASN A 25 -17.12 2.41 4.64
N LEU A 26 -17.89 2.41 3.55
CA LEU A 26 -17.50 2.96 2.26
C LEU A 26 -18.03 4.37 1.99
N HIS A 27 -18.92 4.89 2.82
CA HIS A 27 -19.54 6.20 2.61
C HIS A 27 -18.50 7.31 2.46
N TRP A 28 -17.50 7.32 3.36
CA TRP A 28 -16.41 8.28 3.29
C TRP A 28 -15.65 8.25 1.95
N PHE A 29 -15.48 7.08 1.34
CA PHE A 29 -14.77 6.92 0.05
C PHE A 29 -15.61 7.47 -1.10
N LYS A 30 -16.92 7.21 -1.09
CA LYS A 30 -17.87 7.77 -2.06
C LYS A 30 -17.89 9.30 -2.01
N ASP A 31 -17.74 9.89 -0.81
CA ASP A 31 -17.71 11.33 -0.60
C ASP A 31 -16.35 11.96 -0.88
N ALA A 32 -15.28 11.21 -0.68
CA ALA A 32 -13.92 11.72 -0.84
C ALA A 32 -13.59 12.11 -2.29
N LYS A 33 -14.05 11.35 -3.29
CA LYS A 33 -13.97 11.58 -4.76
C LYS A 33 -12.57 11.83 -5.33
N PHE A 34 -11.65 12.42 -4.57
CA PHE A 34 -10.34 12.83 -5.04
C PHE A 34 -9.24 12.28 -4.12
N GLY A 35 -8.33 11.51 -4.69
CA GLY A 35 -7.21 10.89 -4.00
C GLY A 35 -5.97 10.73 -4.87
N LEU A 36 -4.85 10.39 -4.24
CA LEU A 36 -3.59 10.08 -4.89
C LEU A 36 -3.45 8.56 -4.99
N PHE A 37 -3.12 8.05 -6.19
CA PHE A 37 -2.67 6.67 -6.34
C PHE A 37 -1.21 6.67 -6.75
N ILE A 38 -0.36 6.00 -5.97
CA ILE A 38 1.08 5.92 -6.21
C ILE A 38 1.42 4.51 -6.66
N HIS A 39 1.80 4.37 -7.95
CA HIS A 39 2.45 3.17 -8.47
C HIS A 39 3.96 3.33 -8.32
N TRP A 40 4.53 2.57 -7.39
CA TRP A 40 5.95 2.63 -7.11
C TRP A 40 6.48 1.27 -6.67
N GLY A 41 7.52 0.80 -7.32
CA GLY A 41 8.16 -0.49 -7.12
C GLY A 41 9.47 -0.57 -7.89
N LEU A 42 10.06 -1.76 -7.99
CA LEU A 42 11.30 -1.97 -8.74
C LEU A 42 11.18 -1.51 -10.20
N TYR A 43 10.02 -1.68 -10.81
CA TYR A 43 9.72 -1.23 -12.18
C TYR A 43 9.94 0.27 -12.40
N SER A 44 9.84 1.08 -11.36
CA SER A 44 10.05 2.52 -11.49
C SER A 44 11.51 2.90 -11.72
N GLN A 45 12.46 2.03 -11.36
CA GLN A 45 13.89 2.28 -11.54
C GLN A 45 14.32 2.14 -12.99
N THR A 46 13.65 1.30 -13.75
CA THR A 46 14.00 1.05 -15.15
C THR A 46 13.57 2.20 -16.07
N ALA A 47 12.65 3.06 -15.60
CA ALA A 47 12.18 4.24 -16.33
C ALA A 47 11.70 3.93 -17.77
N GLY A 48 11.13 2.74 -17.99
CA GLY A 48 10.65 2.32 -19.33
C GLY A 48 11.72 1.73 -20.24
N GLU A 49 12.88 1.34 -19.68
CA GLU A 49 13.97 0.75 -20.45
C GLU A 49 14.47 -0.53 -19.76
N TRP A 50 14.80 -1.55 -20.54
CA TRP A 50 15.42 -2.77 -20.06
C TRP A 50 16.58 -3.19 -20.99
N LYS A 51 17.79 -3.30 -20.44
CA LYS A 51 19.00 -3.67 -21.17
C LYS A 51 19.23 -2.87 -22.46
N GLY A 52 18.97 -1.57 -22.44
CA GLY A 52 19.15 -0.67 -23.57
C GLY A 52 18.01 -0.69 -24.60
N HIS A 53 16.89 -1.33 -24.29
CA HIS A 53 15.71 -1.37 -25.15
C HIS A 53 14.51 -0.74 -24.43
N PRO A 54 13.70 0.11 -25.10
CA PRO A 54 12.44 0.58 -24.56
C PRO A 54 11.52 -0.60 -24.23
N THR A 55 10.81 -0.52 -23.09
CA THR A 55 9.85 -1.52 -22.66
C THR A 55 8.44 -0.98 -22.75
N GLU A 56 7.48 -1.89 -22.99
CA GLU A 56 6.06 -1.60 -22.89
C GLU A 56 5.50 -2.05 -21.53
N GLY A 57 4.32 -1.52 -21.17
CA GLY A 57 3.55 -2.01 -20.04
C GLY A 57 3.87 -1.39 -18.68
N GLY A 58 4.79 -0.41 -18.58
CA GLY A 58 5.06 0.29 -17.34
C GLY A 58 5.35 -0.66 -16.18
N GLU A 59 4.50 -0.68 -15.15
CA GLU A 59 4.61 -1.56 -13.99
C GLU A 59 4.45 -3.06 -14.31
N HIS A 60 3.96 -3.40 -15.49
CA HIS A 60 3.80 -4.78 -15.98
C HIS A 60 4.93 -5.23 -16.89
N PHE A 61 5.97 -4.42 -17.12
CA PHE A 61 6.98 -4.73 -18.12
C PHE A 61 7.69 -6.07 -17.90
N MET A 62 7.90 -6.47 -16.64
CA MET A 62 8.45 -7.79 -16.32
C MET A 62 7.67 -8.92 -16.98
N LEU A 63 6.32 -8.82 -16.95
CA LEU A 63 5.42 -9.81 -17.54
C LEU A 63 5.43 -9.73 -19.08
N TYR A 64 5.33 -8.53 -19.63
CA TYR A 64 5.25 -8.32 -21.07
C TYR A 64 6.56 -8.70 -21.78
N GLU A 65 7.68 -8.34 -21.20
CA GLU A 65 9.02 -8.74 -21.67
C GLU A 65 9.40 -10.19 -21.30
N ARG A 66 8.52 -10.90 -20.55
CA ARG A 66 8.76 -12.28 -20.09
C ARG A 66 10.07 -12.46 -19.32
N ILE A 67 10.43 -11.48 -18.51
CA ILE A 67 11.68 -11.49 -17.75
C ILE A 67 11.55 -12.48 -16.59
N PRO A 68 12.47 -13.46 -16.47
CA PRO A 68 12.46 -14.37 -15.34
C PRO A 68 12.63 -13.63 -14.01
N LEU A 69 11.88 -14.02 -12.97
CA LEU A 69 11.92 -13.35 -11.66
C LEU A 69 13.34 -13.23 -11.10
N LYS A 70 14.17 -14.27 -11.25
CA LYS A 70 15.57 -14.26 -10.78
C LYS A 70 16.40 -13.15 -11.42
N GLU A 71 16.13 -12.83 -12.68
CA GLU A 71 16.79 -11.77 -13.42
C GLU A 71 16.22 -10.39 -13.02
N TYR A 72 14.90 -10.27 -13.02
CA TYR A 72 14.21 -9.04 -12.61
C TYR A 72 14.59 -8.60 -11.19
N ALA A 73 14.68 -9.54 -10.25
CA ALA A 73 15.02 -9.27 -8.86
C ALA A 73 16.41 -8.62 -8.68
N THR A 74 17.29 -8.69 -9.70
CA THR A 74 18.59 -8.00 -9.64
C THR A 74 18.48 -6.49 -9.55
N ILE A 75 17.38 -5.90 -10.03
CA ILE A 75 17.07 -4.46 -9.93
C ILE A 75 17.11 -3.97 -8.48
N ALA A 76 16.68 -4.83 -7.54
CA ALA A 76 16.64 -4.48 -6.11
C ALA A 76 17.99 -4.07 -5.54
N LYS A 77 19.10 -4.57 -6.09
CA LYS A 77 20.46 -4.27 -5.61
C LYS A 77 20.84 -2.79 -5.76
N ASP A 78 20.24 -2.13 -6.75
CA ASP A 78 20.51 -0.72 -7.07
C ASP A 78 19.35 0.20 -6.69
N PHE A 79 18.25 -0.38 -6.18
CA PHE A 79 17.05 0.36 -5.78
C PHE A 79 17.28 1.09 -4.46
N ASN A 80 17.73 2.35 -4.55
CA ASN A 80 18.06 3.17 -3.39
C ASN A 80 17.38 4.56 -3.45
N PRO A 81 16.09 4.67 -3.15
CA PRO A 81 15.33 5.91 -3.28
C PRO A 81 15.59 6.89 -2.12
N VAL A 82 16.81 7.39 -1.99
CA VAL A 82 17.26 8.30 -0.92
C VAL A 82 16.49 9.62 -0.84
N LYS A 83 15.80 10.00 -1.93
CA LYS A 83 14.98 11.22 -1.99
C LYS A 83 13.54 10.99 -1.50
N PHE A 84 13.15 9.76 -1.16
CA PHE A 84 11.83 9.46 -0.63
C PHE A 84 11.58 10.23 0.67
N ASP A 85 10.44 10.91 0.75
CA ASP A 85 9.99 11.66 1.91
C ASP A 85 8.46 11.55 2.01
N ALA A 86 8.01 10.64 2.86
CA ALA A 86 6.60 10.38 3.07
C ALA A 86 5.81 11.64 3.49
N LYS A 87 6.44 12.49 4.32
CA LYS A 87 5.78 13.72 4.82
C LYS A 87 5.55 14.71 3.67
N LYS A 88 6.53 14.86 2.77
CA LYS A 88 6.38 15.72 1.60
C LYS A 88 5.30 15.22 0.66
N TRP A 89 5.26 13.92 0.39
CA TRP A 89 4.26 13.31 -0.49
C TRP A 89 2.85 13.52 0.06
N VAL A 90 2.63 13.19 1.34
CA VAL A 90 1.32 13.31 1.96
C VAL A 90 0.87 14.76 2.07
N ARG A 91 1.78 15.69 2.39
CA ARG A 91 1.45 17.12 2.42
C ARG A 91 1.10 17.67 1.03
N ALA A 92 1.81 17.25 0.00
CA ALA A 92 1.49 17.64 -1.38
C ALA A 92 0.09 17.17 -1.77
N ALA A 93 -0.26 15.91 -1.46
CA ALA A 93 -1.61 15.39 -1.68
C ALA A 93 -2.67 16.20 -0.93
N LYS A 94 -2.43 16.49 0.35
CA LYS A 94 -3.33 17.29 1.18
C LYS A 94 -3.54 18.72 0.63
N HIS A 95 -2.45 19.40 0.26
CA HIS A 95 -2.51 20.75 -0.30
C HIS A 95 -3.25 20.78 -1.66
N ALA A 96 -3.18 19.70 -2.44
CA ALA A 96 -3.96 19.53 -3.66
C ALA A 96 -5.45 19.22 -3.40
N GLY A 97 -5.87 19.09 -2.14
CA GLY A 97 -7.26 18.80 -1.76
C GLY A 97 -7.62 17.32 -1.75
N MET A 98 -6.66 16.42 -1.93
CA MET A 98 -6.88 14.97 -1.90
C MET A 98 -7.26 14.51 -0.49
N LYS A 99 -8.10 13.48 -0.39
CA LYS A 99 -8.68 12.97 0.84
C LYS A 99 -8.09 11.63 1.26
N TYR A 100 -7.51 10.91 0.33
CA TYR A 100 -6.88 9.61 0.55
C TYR A 100 -5.66 9.44 -0.36
N LEU A 101 -4.81 8.49 0.02
CA LEU A 101 -3.65 8.05 -0.74
C LEU A 101 -3.69 6.53 -0.85
N VAL A 102 -3.56 5.99 -2.05
CA VAL A 102 -3.38 4.55 -2.28
C VAL A 102 -1.92 4.29 -2.66
N TYR A 103 -1.31 3.33 -1.98
CA TYR A 103 0.08 2.96 -2.19
C TYR A 103 0.19 1.53 -2.68
N THR A 104 0.98 1.27 -3.72
CA THR A 104 1.26 -0.10 -4.19
C THR A 104 2.21 -0.80 -3.22
N THR A 105 1.65 -1.54 -2.28
CA THR A 105 2.42 -2.31 -1.30
C THR A 105 3.07 -3.55 -1.90
N LYS A 106 2.42 -4.16 -2.90
CA LYS A 106 2.96 -5.22 -3.75
C LYS A 106 2.27 -5.19 -5.09
N HIS A 107 3.03 -5.18 -6.17
CA HIS A 107 2.52 -5.29 -7.54
C HIS A 107 2.70 -6.71 -8.11
N HIS A 108 2.38 -6.94 -9.39
CA HIS A 108 2.45 -8.25 -10.05
C HIS A 108 3.86 -8.85 -10.11
N ASP A 109 4.92 -8.05 -9.94
CA ASP A 109 6.30 -8.50 -9.82
C ASP A 109 6.61 -9.25 -8.52
N GLY A 110 5.65 -9.25 -7.58
CA GLY A 110 5.75 -9.92 -6.29
C GLY A 110 6.65 -9.21 -5.27
N PHE A 111 7.27 -8.08 -5.63
CA PHE A 111 8.14 -7.34 -4.72
C PHE A 111 7.33 -6.54 -3.69
N ALA A 112 7.61 -6.78 -2.40
CA ALA A 112 6.93 -6.07 -1.33
C ALA A 112 7.63 -4.73 -1.02
N MET A 113 6.92 -3.63 -1.22
CA MET A 113 7.37 -2.27 -0.92
C MET A 113 7.17 -1.89 0.56
N TYR A 114 7.31 -2.87 1.45
CA TYR A 114 7.24 -2.74 2.91
C TYR A 114 8.01 -3.89 3.58
N ASN A 115 8.22 -3.82 4.88
CA ASN A 115 8.89 -4.88 5.65
C ASN A 115 7.95 -6.09 5.86
N SER A 116 7.89 -6.97 4.87
CA SER A 116 7.05 -8.17 4.93
C SER A 116 7.63 -9.21 5.89
N ALA A 117 6.80 -9.75 6.77
CA ALA A 117 7.15 -10.89 7.61
C ALA A 117 7.04 -12.24 6.86
N CYS A 118 6.30 -12.27 5.73
CA CYS A 118 6.00 -13.50 4.98
C CYS A 118 6.95 -13.75 3.81
N SER A 119 7.75 -12.76 3.40
CA SER A 119 8.66 -12.87 2.26
C SER A 119 9.89 -12.01 2.45
N ASP A 120 11.05 -12.58 2.12
CA ASP A 120 12.31 -11.84 2.09
C ASP A 120 12.47 -10.99 0.84
N TYR A 121 11.65 -11.22 -0.19
CA TYR A 121 11.62 -10.42 -1.40
C TYR A 121 10.88 -9.09 -1.15
N ASN A 122 11.56 -8.20 -0.43
CA ASN A 122 11.01 -6.92 -0.01
C ASN A 122 12.07 -5.81 0.05
N ILE A 123 11.60 -4.56 0.05
CA ILE A 123 12.44 -3.36 -0.01
C ILE A 123 13.44 -3.25 1.16
N VAL A 124 13.09 -3.74 2.34
CA VAL A 124 13.96 -3.64 3.53
C VAL A 124 15.12 -4.63 3.44
N LYS A 125 14.86 -5.85 2.96
CA LYS A 125 15.85 -6.94 2.95
C LYS A 125 16.67 -7.00 1.65
N CYS A 126 16.07 -6.60 0.52
CA CYS A 126 16.70 -6.79 -0.80
C CYS A 126 17.39 -5.54 -1.33
N THR A 127 17.19 -4.36 -0.72
CA THR A 127 17.68 -3.11 -1.28
C THR A 127 18.63 -2.38 -0.33
N PRO A 128 19.55 -1.54 -0.85
CA PRO A 128 20.40 -0.69 -0.03
C PRO A 128 19.61 0.40 0.73
N PHE A 129 18.38 0.70 0.30
CA PHE A 129 17.49 1.64 1.00
C PHE A 129 17.16 1.16 2.42
N ALA A 130 16.92 -0.13 2.62
CA ALA A 130 16.73 -0.82 3.90
C ALA A 130 15.75 -0.14 4.89
N LYS A 131 14.75 0.60 4.38
CA LYS A 131 13.70 1.27 5.17
C LYS A 131 12.33 0.79 4.73
N ASP A 132 11.34 0.99 5.59
CA ASP A 132 9.94 0.66 5.34
C ASP A 132 9.13 1.91 4.94
N PRO A 133 8.95 2.18 3.64
CA PRO A 133 8.22 3.35 3.19
C PRO A 133 6.73 3.30 3.54
N LEU A 134 6.14 2.11 3.64
CA LEU A 134 4.74 1.97 4.05
C LEU A 134 4.52 2.45 5.47
N LYS A 135 5.42 2.09 6.39
CA LYS A 135 5.36 2.56 7.78
C LYS A 135 5.45 4.09 7.85
N GLU A 136 6.40 4.68 7.13
CA GLU A 136 6.57 6.13 7.08
C GLU A 136 5.35 6.85 6.47
N LEU A 137 4.76 6.29 5.41
CA LEU A 137 3.53 6.81 4.80
C LEU A 137 2.34 6.71 5.74
N ALA A 138 2.19 5.59 6.46
CA ALA A 138 1.09 5.41 7.42
C ALA A 138 1.14 6.46 8.54
N GLU A 139 2.34 6.70 9.09
CA GLU A 139 2.55 7.73 10.11
C GLU A 139 2.25 9.15 9.58
N ALA A 140 2.72 9.46 8.37
CA ALA A 140 2.47 10.75 7.74
C ALA A 140 0.99 10.96 7.41
N CYS A 141 0.31 9.96 6.84
CA CYS A 141 -1.11 10.00 6.54
C CYS A 141 -1.95 10.21 7.81
N LYS A 142 -1.65 9.46 8.89
CA LYS A 142 -2.31 9.63 10.19
C LYS A 142 -2.16 11.06 10.73
N LYS A 143 -0.95 11.62 10.66
CA LYS A 143 -0.66 12.98 11.14
C LYS A 143 -1.41 14.05 10.35
N GLU A 144 -1.52 13.89 9.03
CA GLU A 144 -2.12 14.88 8.14
C GLU A 144 -3.64 14.67 7.95
N GLY A 145 -4.22 13.60 8.49
CA GLY A 145 -5.66 13.28 8.34
C GLY A 145 -6.01 12.77 6.93
N ILE A 146 -5.03 12.22 6.19
CA ILE A 146 -5.24 11.56 4.90
C ILE A 146 -5.48 10.06 5.15
N LYS A 147 -6.51 9.48 4.53
CA LYS A 147 -6.74 8.04 4.64
C LYS A 147 -5.77 7.28 3.74
N LEU A 148 -5.14 6.23 4.28
CA LEU A 148 -4.22 5.37 3.52
C LEU A 148 -4.95 4.13 3.04
N GLY A 149 -4.93 3.90 1.73
CA GLY A 149 -5.34 2.68 1.06
C GLY A 149 -4.13 1.88 0.60
N LEU A 150 -4.25 0.56 0.58
CA LEU A 150 -3.19 -0.35 0.17
C LEU A 150 -3.62 -1.10 -1.09
N TYR A 151 -2.83 -0.98 -2.16
CA TYR A 151 -2.97 -1.86 -3.30
C TYR A 151 -2.04 -3.06 -3.11
N TYR A 152 -2.61 -4.24 -3.23
CA TYR A 152 -1.89 -5.50 -3.07
C TYR A 152 -2.31 -6.48 -4.15
N SER A 153 -1.39 -6.87 -5.02
CA SER A 153 -1.62 -7.93 -5.98
C SER A 153 -1.47 -9.29 -5.33
N SER A 154 -2.48 -10.13 -5.48
CA SER A 154 -2.49 -11.51 -4.97
C SER A 154 -1.88 -12.53 -5.95
N VAL A 155 -1.49 -12.09 -7.16
CA VAL A 155 -0.89 -12.94 -8.21
C VAL A 155 0.60 -12.92 -8.08
#